data_0d3fe12ea266c36f8d781d578e96a4e5
#
_entry.id   0d3fe12ea266c36f8d781d578e96a4e5
#
_cell.length_a   1.000
_cell.length_b   1.000
_cell.length_c   1.000
_cell.angle_alpha   90.00
_cell.angle_beta   90.00
_cell.angle_gamma   90.00
#
_symmetry.space_group_name_H-M   'P 1'
#
loop_
_entity.id
_entity.type
_entity.pdbx_description
1 polymer ?
#
loop_
_entity_poly.entity_id
_entity_poly.type
_entity_poly.pdbx_seq_one_letter_code
_entity_poly.pdbx_strand_id
1 'polypeptide(L)'
;MKLDLKSNTRMLRERLKTEKNALLRKNISTVIRHIESEIANDVDMTMSTLVAEPSIRSYFSSLAGRYEPNQGSQVREHESYMSVDGAVAVRGMYDMVCEKKLVWSHFDVHNLVVDTHCIVQSGLFHVPTTGAALKELGRSVDDEAAYYLGIGNFVVMFPFDEKSGLLLREDIYVDPATYQGAEKRKIKQGDYSPNYEKIVELAVE
;
A
#
# COMPACT_ATOMS: atom_id res chain seq x y z
N MET A 1 14.44 7.31 -12.89
CA MET A 1 14.01 6.02 -12.31
C MET A 1 12.58 5.79 -12.77
N LYS A 2 12.29 4.67 -13.40
CA LYS A 2 10.90 4.28 -13.66
C LYS A 2 10.37 3.59 -12.40
N LEU A 3 9.18 3.96 -11.97
CA LEU A 3 8.49 3.24 -10.91
C LEU A 3 7.98 1.93 -11.49
N ASP A 4 8.39 0.81 -10.91
CA ASP A 4 8.03 -0.53 -11.34
C ASP A 4 7.08 -1.17 -10.32
N LEU A 5 5.79 -1.16 -10.62
CA LEU A 5 4.78 -1.73 -9.72
C LEU A 5 4.84 -3.25 -9.62
N LYS A 6 5.47 -3.94 -10.59
CA LYS A 6 5.73 -5.39 -10.51
C LYS A 6 6.70 -5.73 -9.37
N SER A 7 7.51 -4.78 -8.92
CA SER A 7 8.41 -4.97 -7.78
C SER A 7 7.64 -5.28 -6.49
N ASN A 8 6.42 -4.74 -6.34
CA ASN A 8 5.60 -4.90 -5.14
C ASN A 8 5.31 -6.38 -4.83
N THR A 9 5.18 -7.22 -5.86
CA THR A 9 4.89 -8.66 -5.71
C THR A 9 6.01 -9.58 -6.19
N ARG A 10 7.12 -9.05 -6.71
CA ARG A 10 8.20 -9.84 -7.32
C ARG A 10 8.73 -10.94 -6.38
N MET A 11 9.12 -10.61 -5.17
CA MET A 11 9.64 -11.59 -4.21
C MET A 11 8.60 -12.63 -3.81
N LEU A 12 7.34 -12.26 -3.68
CA LEU A 12 6.23 -13.17 -3.43
C LEU A 12 6.06 -14.17 -4.59
N ARG A 13 6.07 -13.69 -5.83
CA ARG A 13 5.97 -14.52 -7.02
C ARG A 13 7.15 -15.49 -7.16
N GLU A 14 8.36 -15.02 -6.83
CA GLU A 14 9.55 -15.87 -6.81
C GLU A 14 9.44 -16.97 -5.74
N ARG A 15 9.02 -16.61 -4.55
CA ARG A 15 8.80 -17.54 -3.46
C ARG A 15 7.73 -18.58 -3.81
N LEU A 16 6.62 -18.15 -4.45
CA LEU A 16 5.52 -19.02 -4.86
C LEU A 16 5.97 -20.13 -5.82
N LYS A 17 6.94 -19.86 -6.72
CA LYS A 17 7.45 -20.85 -7.68
C LYS A 17 8.10 -22.06 -7.00
N THR A 18 8.72 -21.85 -5.85
CA THR A 18 9.49 -22.87 -5.12
C THR A 18 8.78 -23.45 -3.89
N GLU A 19 7.72 -22.77 -3.42
CA GLU A 19 6.99 -23.20 -2.23
C GLU A 19 6.20 -24.50 -2.49
N LYS A 20 6.35 -25.47 -1.58
CA LYS A 20 5.68 -26.78 -1.66
C LYS A 20 4.52 -26.92 -0.67
N ASN A 21 4.54 -26.15 0.42
CA ASN A 21 3.48 -26.19 1.42
C ASN A 21 2.22 -25.54 0.86
N ALA A 22 1.12 -26.28 0.78
CA ALA A 22 -0.13 -25.81 0.18
C ALA A 22 -0.73 -24.59 0.89
N LEU A 23 -0.61 -24.51 2.24
CA LEU A 23 -1.10 -23.37 3.01
C LEU A 23 -0.27 -22.11 2.71
N LEU A 24 1.06 -22.22 2.71
CA LEU A 24 1.93 -21.10 2.38
C LEU A 24 1.71 -20.62 0.94
N ARG A 25 1.52 -21.54 -0.01
CA ARG A 25 1.15 -21.20 -1.40
C ARG A 25 -0.15 -20.39 -1.46
N LYS A 26 -1.16 -20.83 -0.72
CA LYS A 26 -2.45 -20.12 -0.63
C LYS A 26 -2.26 -18.71 -0.07
N ASN A 27 -1.56 -18.59 1.05
CA ASN A 27 -1.29 -17.30 1.71
C ASN A 27 -0.53 -16.34 0.79
N ILE A 28 0.56 -16.81 0.15
CA ILE A 28 1.32 -16.02 -0.82
C ILE A 28 0.41 -15.55 -1.97
N SER A 29 -0.41 -16.45 -2.51
CA SER A 29 -1.33 -16.10 -3.61
C SER A 29 -2.39 -15.08 -3.18
N THR A 30 -2.85 -15.15 -1.93
CA THR A 30 -3.78 -14.16 -1.37
C THR A 30 -3.14 -12.77 -1.30
N VAL A 31 -1.90 -12.66 -0.79
CA VAL A 31 -1.18 -11.36 -0.73
C VAL A 31 -0.88 -10.81 -2.12
N ILE A 32 -0.44 -11.67 -3.06
CA ILE A 32 -0.22 -11.23 -4.46
C ILE A 32 -1.52 -10.65 -5.02
N ARG A 33 -2.63 -11.37 -4.91
CA ARG A 33 -3.93 -10.92 -5.42
C ARG A 33 -4.38 -9.63 -4.76
N HIS A 34 -4.16 -9.49 -3.44
CA HIS A 34 -4.48 -8.28 -2.68
C HIS A 34 -3.73 -7.07 -3.23
N ILE A 35 -2.41 -7.11 -3.24
CA ILE A 35 -1.56 -6.01 -3.73
C ILE A 35 -1.86 -5.67 -5.19
N GLU A 36 -2.05 -6.67 -6.05
CA GLU A 36 -2.31 -6.45 -7.48
C GLU A 36 -3.71 -5.89 -7.75
N SER A 37 -4.71 -6.27 -6.96
CA SER A 37 -6.04 -5.68 -7.04
C SER A 37 -6.08 -4.22 -6.58
N GLU A 38 -5.29 -3.86 -5.55
CA GLU A 38 -5.10 -2.46 -5.16
C GLU A 38 -4.50 -1.64 -6.30
N ILE A 39 -3.41 -2.12 -6.90
CA ILE A 39 -2.76 -1.48 -8.04
C ILE A 39 -3.73 -1.36 -9.23
N ALA A 40 -4.55 -2.38 -9.45
CA ALA A 40 -5.58 -2.40 -10.50
C ALA A 40 -6.80 -1.51 -10.17
N ASN A 41 -6.88 -0.96 -8.96
CA ASN A 41 -8.02 -0.19 -8.49
C ASN A 41 -9.32 -1.03 -8.45
N ASP A 42 -9.19 -2.33 -8.23
CA ASP A 42 -10.28 -3.27 -8.12
C ASP A 42 -10.63 -3.51 -6.65
N VAL A 43 -11.44 -2.61 -6.10
CA VAL A 43 -11.84 -2.64 -4.68
C VAL A 43 -12.59 -3.93 -4.34
N ASP A 44 -13.42 -4.45 -5.23
CA ASP A 44 -14.17 -5.68 -4.98
C ASP A 44 -13.21 -6.88 -4.87
N MET A 45 -12.22 -6.97 -5.74
CA MET A 45 -11.20 -8.00 -5.67
C MET A 45 -10.34 -7.83 -4.40
N THR A 46 -9.94 -6.60 -4.05
CA THR A 46 -9.18 -6.31 -2.82
C THR A 46 -9.95 -6.79 -1.59
N MET A 47 -11.22 -6.38 -1.46
CA MET A 47 -12.09 -6.81 -0.36
C MET A 47 -12.28 -8.34 -0.31
N SER A 48 -12.30 -9.03 -1.46
CA SER A 48 -12.44 -10.48 -1.52
C SER A 48 -11.25 -11.25 -0.92
N THR A 49 -10.12 -10.60 -0.70
CA THR A 49 -8.93 -11.18 -0.08
C THR A 49 -8.93 -11.05 1.44
N LEU A 50 -9.85 -10.26 1.99
CA LEU A 50 -9.98 -9.97 3.41
C LEU A 50 -11.08 -10.85 4.04
N VAL A 51 -11.00 -11.03 5.36
CA VAL A 51 -12.10 -11.62 6.15
C VAL A 51 -13.32 -10.71 6.17
N ALA A 52 -14.46 -11.20 6.68
CA ALA A 52 -15.71 -10.43 6.73
C ALA A 52 -15.61 -9.15 7.58
N GLU A 53 -14.81 -9.18 8.65
CA GLU A 53 -14.56 -8.03 9.54
C GLU A 53 -13.06 -7.70 9.59
N PRO A 54 -12.50 -7.08 8.54
CA PRO A 54 -11.09 -6.78 8.45
C PRO A 54 -10.72 -5.52 9.24
N SER A 55 -9.42 -5.32 9.45
CA SER A 55 -8.88 -4.03 9.91
C SER A 55 -7.64 -3.61 9.13
N ILE A 56 -7.41 -2.31 9.00
CA ILE A 56 -6.17 -1.74 8.46
C ILE A 56 -5.56 -0.88 9.56
N ARG A 57 -4.32 -1.15 9.90
CA ARG A 57 -3.58 -0.45 10.95
C ARG A 57 -2.38 0.27 10.36
N SER A 58 -2.32 1.57 10.62
CA SER A 58 -1.20 2.40 10.16
C SER A 58 -0.43 2.90 11.37
N TYR A 59 0.84 2.53 11.42
CA TYR A 59 1.76 2.91 12.47
C TYR A 59 2.67 4.03 11.94
N PHE A 60 2.60 5.20 12.57
CA PHE A 60 3.41 6.39 12.20
C PHE A 60 3.25 6.82 10.73
N SER A 61 2.12 6.49 10.11
CA SER A 61 1.89 6.75 8.70
C SER A 61 1.35 8.17 8.47
N SER A 62 1.94 8.87 7.49
CA SER A 62 1.38 10.10 6.95
C SER A 62 0.02 9.91 6.25
N LEU A 63 -0.33 8.68 5.90
CA LEU A 63 -1.66 8.34 5.37
C LEU A 63 -2.73 8.50 6.44
N ALA A 64 -2.40 8.26 7.71
CA ALA A 64 -3.30 8.41 8.83
C ALA A 64 -3.89 9.82 8.92
N GLY A 65 -3.09 10.87 8.70
CA GLY A 65 -3.56 12.26 8.72
C GLY A 65 -4.33 12.70 7.47
N ARG A 66 -4.46 11.82 6.46
CA ARG A 66 -5.17 12.13 5.20
C ARG A 66 -6.53 11.46 5.08
N TYR A 67 -6.82 10.52 5.96
CA TYR A 67 -8.10 9.84 5.98
C TYR A 67 -9.08 10.60 6.88
N GLU A 68 -10.02 11.31 6.27
CA GLU A 68 -11.20 11.81 6.96
C GLU A 68 -12.27 10.73 6.87
N PRO A 69 -12.69 10.14 7.99
CA PRO A 69 -13.69 9.08 7.98
C PRO A 69 -15.01 9.62 7.44
N ASN A 70 -15.56 8.96 6.43
CA ASN A 70 -16.96 9.18 6.02
C ASN A 70 -17.88 8.84 7.19
N GLN A 71 -19.08 9.44 7.21
CA GLN A 71 -20.10 9.11 8.21
C GLN A 71 -20.33 7.59 8.24
N GLY A 72 -20.09 6.96 9.39
CA GLY A 72 -20.20 5.52 9.57
C GLY A 72 -18.87 4.76 9.60
N SER A 73 -17.74 5.40 9.32
CA SER A 73 -16.41 4.79 9.45
C SER A 73 -16.01 4.73 10.92
N GLN A 74 -15.45 3.59 11.34
CA GLN A 74 -14.84 3.47 12.65
C GLN A 74 -13.33 3.63 12.51
N VAL A 75 -12.85 4.86 12.71
CA VAL A 75 -11.42 5.13 12.89
C VAL A 75 -11.16 5.23 14.38
N ARG A 76 -10.20 4.44 14.86
CA ARG A 76 -9.76 4.47 16.24
C ARG A 76 -8.32 4.96 16.30
N GLU A 77 -8.11 6.03 17.04
CA GLU A 77 -6.78 6.50 17.38
C GLU A 77 -6.29 5.78 18.62
N HIS A 78 -5.12 5.18 18.52
CA HIS A 78 -4.35 4.67 19.63
C HIS A 78 -3.07 5.49 19.77
N GLU A 79 -2.41 5.44 20.91
CA GLU A 79 -1.14 6.14 21.14
C GLU A 79 -0.06 5.75 20.10
N SER A 80 -0.15 4.54 19.52
CA SER A 80 0.88 3.98 18.66
C SER A 80 0.42 3.73 17.21
N TYR A 81 -0.87 3.77 16.91
CA TYR A 81 -1.37 3.48 15.56
C TYR A 81 -2.80 3.99 15.34
N MET A 82 -3.18 4.16 14.09
CA MET A 82 -4.57 4.32 13.66
C MET A 82 -5.12 3.01 13.12
N SER A 83 -6.38 2.72 13.40
CA SER A 83 -7.08 1.54 12.92
C SER A 83 -8.36 1.94 12.19
N VAL A 84 -8.58 1.32 11.03
CA VAL A 84 -9.85 1.36 10.29
C VAL A 84 -10.44 -0.05 10.40
N ASP A 85 -11.55 -0.19 11.10
CA ASP A 85 -12.09 -1.49 11.47
C ASP A 85 -13.46 -1.76 10.85
N GLY A 86 -13.65 -3.00 10.39
CA GLY A 86 -14.89 -3.50 9.81
C GLY A 86 -15.00 -3.29 8.30
N ALA A 87 -15.76 -4.15 7.64
CA ALA A 87 -15.84 -4.21 6.19
C ALA A 87 -16.26 -2.88 5.53
N VAL A 88 -17.22 -2.18 6.13
CA VAL A 88 -17.74 -0.90 5.58
C VAL A 88 -16.68 0.19 5.65
N ALA A 89 -15.98 0.31 6.78
CA ALA A 89 -14.95 1.33 6.97
C ALA A 89 -13.72 1.05 6.10
N VAL A 90 -13.26 -0.20 6.07
CA VAL A 90 -12.13 -0.63 5.23
C VAL A 90 -12.45 -0.44 3.75
N ARG A 91 -13.65 -0.81 3.30
CA ARG A 91 -14.08 -0.54 1.93
C ARG A 91 -14.07 0.94 1.60
N GLY A 92 -14.65 1.79 2.46
CA GLY A 92 -14.64 3.24 2.27
C GLY A 92 -13.24 3.83 2.20
N MET A 93 -12.28 3.28 2.96
CA MET A 93 -10.88 3.64 2.85
C MET A 93 -10.31 3.28 1.46
N TYR A 94 -10.52 2.05 0.98
CA TYR A 94 -10.04 1.65 -0.35
C TYR A 94 -10.70 2.45 -1.47
N ASP A 95 -12.01 2.71 -1.41
CA ASP A 95 -12.70 3.57 -2.39
C ASP A 95 -12.03 4.95 -2.47
N MET A 96 -11.75 5.58 -1.33
CA MET A 96 -11.07 6.86 -1.25
C MET A 96 -9.62 6.80 -1.77
N VAL A 97 -8.86 5.78 -1.37
CA VAL A 97 -7.47 5.59 -1.80
C VAL A 97 -7.39 5.40 -3.30
N CYS A 98 -8.31 4.62 -3.86
CA CYS A 98 -8.44 4.38 -5.29
C CYS A 98 -8.87 5.64 -6.06
N GLU A 99 -9.89 6.35 -5.60
CA GLU A 99 -10.35 7.60 -6.21
C GLU A 99 -9.23 8.65 -6.26
N LYS A 100 -8.48 8.79 -5.16
CA LYS A 100 -7.35 9.73 -5.06
C LYS A 100 -6.07 9.18 -5.70
N LYS A 101 -6.09 7.95 -6.21
CA LYS A 101 -4.93 7.29 -6.84
C LYS A 101 -3.70 7.23 -5.92
N LEU A 102 -3.90 6.94 -4.64
CA LEU A 102 -2.84 6.91 -3.63
C LEU A 102 -2.09 5.57 -3.57
N VAL A 103 -2.59 4.53 -4.25
CA VAL A 103 -1.98 3.18 -4.29
C VAL A 103 -0.83 3.04 -5.26
N TRP A 104 -0.45 4.08 -5.97
CA TRP A 104 0.64 4.04 -6.96
C TRP A 104 2.03 4.16 -6.36
N SER A 105 2.23 3.43 -5.31
CA SER A 105 3.51 3.40 -4.65
C SER A 105 4.33 2.23 -5.14
N HIS A 106 5.60 2.49 -5.37
CA HIS A 106 6.56 1.46 -5.69
C HIS A 106 7.22 0.97 -4.41
N PHE A 107 7.05 -0.31 -4.12
CA PHE A 107 7.74 -0.98 -3.02
C PHE A 107 8.98 -1.70 -3.57
N ASP A 108 10.16 -1.22 -3.20
CA ASP A 108 11.40 -1.95 -3.42
C ASP A 108 11.60 -2.88 -2.22
N VAL A 109 11.07 -4.10 -2.36
CA VAL A 109 11.05 -5.10 -1.28
C VAL A 109 12.45 -5.71 -1.14
N HIS A 110 13.07 -5.52 0.03
CA HIS A 110 14.39 -6.06 0.35
C HIS A 110 14.31 -7.35 1.15
N ASN A 111 13.27 -7.48 1.99
CA ASN A 111 13.10 -8.64 2.83
C ASN A 111 11.66 -9.17 2.72
N LEU A 112 11.56 -10.49 2.65
CA LEU A 112 10.30 -11.23 2.66
C LEU A 112 10.39 -12.35 3.69
N VAL A 113 9.47 -12.34 4.66
CA VAL A 113 9.26 -13.44 5.59
C VAL A 113 7.90 -14.06 5.29
N VAL A 114 7.86 -15.37 5.14
CA VAL A 114 6.64 -16.13 4.86
C VAL A 114 6.43 -17.17 5.93
N ASP A 115 5.35 -17.06 6.67
CA ASP A 115 4.90 -18.00 7.68
C ASP A 115 3.41 -18.32 7.49
N THR A 116 2.93 -19.36 8.17
CA THR A 116 1.51 -19.77 8.09
C THR A 116 0.55 -18.75 8.65
N HIS A 117 0.99 -17.94 9.60
CA HIS A 117 0.17 -16.95 10.30
C HIS A 117 0.32 -15.54 9.74
N CYS A 118 1.46 -15.25 9.09
CA CYS A 118 1.76 -13.90 8.63
C CYS A 118 2.76 -13.90 7.48
N ILE A 119 2.59 -12.98 6.53
CA ILE A 119 3.62 -12.60 5.58
C ILE A 119 4.08 -11.19 5.90
N VAL A 120 5.40 -10.96 5.88
CA VAL A 120 6.00 -9.66 6.15
C VAL A 120 6.86 -9.25 4.97
N GLN A 121 6.66 -8.04 4.48
CA GLN A 121 7.54 -7.39 3.51
C GLN A 121 8.15 -6.14 4.13
N SER A 122 9.42 -5.87 3.85
CA SER A 122 10.07 -4.62 4.22
C SER A 122 11.07 -4.17 3.16
N GLY A 123 11.30 -2.86 3.10
CA GLY A 123 12.20 -2.27 2.12
C GLY A 123 12.04 -0.75 2.02
N LEU A 124 12.19 -0.22 0.80
CA LEU A 124 11.99 1.19 0.51
C LEU A 124 10.63 1.42 -0.17
N PHE A 125 9.95 2.43 0.30
CA PHE A 125 8.68 2.91 -0.20
C PHE A 125 8.90 4.19 -1.01
N HIS A 126 8.54 4.17 -2.28
CA HIS A 126 8.66 5.29 -3.19
C HIS A 126 7.25 5.80 -3.49
N VAL A 127 6.93 6.99 -3.00
CA VAL A 127 5.58 7.56 -3.08
C VAL A 127 5.60 8.81 -3.95
N PRO A 128 5.00 8.78 -5.14
CA PRO A 128 4.70 10.01 -5.88
C PRO A 128 3.68 10.84 -5.10
N THR A 129 3.96 12.12 -4.93
CA THR A 129 3.06 13.06 -4.27
C THR A 129 3.06 14.38 -5.04
N THR A 130 1.96 15.12 -5.01
CA THR A 130 1.89 16.43 -5.66
C THR A 130 2.59 17.50 -4.84
N GLY A 131 3.07 18.55 -5.51
CA GLY A 131 3.62 19.71 -4.83
C GLY A 131 2.60 20.36 -3.89
N ALA A 132 1.31 20.39 -4.26
CA ALA A 132 0.24 20.86 -3.39
C ALA A 132 0.18 20.06 -2.07
N ALA A 133 0.24 18.73 -2.14
CA ALA A 133 0.24 17.89 -0.93
C ALA A 133 1.50 18.09 -0.08
N LEU A 134 2.67 18.31 -0.70
CA LEU A 134 3.90 18.66 0.03
C LEU A 134 3.78 20.00 0.75
N LYS A 135 3.12 20.97 0.13
CA LYS A 135 2.89 22.29 0.74
C LYS A 135 1.97 22.20 1.97
N GLU A 136 0.93 21.37 1.92
CA GLU A 136 0.09 21.06 3.07
C GLU A 136 0.88 20.39 4.21
N LEU A 137 1.93 19.64 3.89
CA LEU A 137 2.89 19.10 4.86
C LEU A 137 3.97 20.11 5.31
N GLY A 138 3.81 21.40 4.98
CA GLY A 138 4.74 22.46 5.36
C GLY A 138 6.06 22.47 4.56
N ARG A 139 6.11 21.82 3.38
CA ARG A 139 7.28 21.82 2.50
C ARG A 139 7.20 22.95 1.48
N SER A 140 8.34 23.55 1.18
CA SER A 140 8.44 24.58 0.14
C SER A 140 8.71 23.91 -1.21
N VAL A 141 7.83 24.07 -2.18
CA VAL A 141 7.94 23.52 -3.53
C VAL A 141 7.93 24.63 -4.58
N ASP A 142 8.56 24.38 -5.72
CA ASP A 142 8.61 25.30 -6.86
C ASP A 142 7.37 25.19 -7.77
N ASP A 143 6.63 24.08 -7.69
CA ASP A 143 5.49 23.81 -8.58
C ASP A 143 4.48 22.88 -7.87
N GLU A 144 3.33 23.43 -7.52
CA GLU A 144 2.26 22.69 -6.82
C GLU A 144 1.60 21.63 -7.69
N ALA A 145 1.63 21.77 -9.02
CA ALA A 145 1.05 20.82 -9.95
C ALA A 145 2.00 19.67 -10.32
N ALA A 146 3.29 19.82 -10.05
CA ALA A 146 4.28 18.79 -10.33
C ALA A 146 4.21 17.64 -9.32
N TYR A 147 4.77 16.50 -9.71
CA TYR A 147 4.97 15.36 -8.83
C TYR A 147 6.39 15.34 -8.26
N TYR A 148 6.49 14.91 -7.02
CA TYR A 148 7.72 14.76 -6.26
C TYR A 148 7.76 13.37 -5.63
N LEU A 149 8.96 12.85 -5.38
CA LEU A 149 9.13 11.50 -4.84
C LEU A 149 9.44 11.54 -3.35
N GLY A 150 8.50 11.04 -2.54
CA GLY A 150 8.76 10.63 -1.17
C GLY A 150 9.52 9.30 -1.17
N ILE A 151 10.51 9.15 -0.29
CA ILE A 151 11.26 7.90 -0.12
C ILE A 151 11.42 7.65 1.37
N GLY A 152 10.97 6.49 1.82
CA GLY A 152 11.07 6.08 3.23
C GLY A 152 11.18 4.59 3.38
N ASN A 153 11.50 4.13 4.58
CA ASN A 153 11.41 2.71 4.90
C ASN A 153 9.96 2.30 5.11
N PHE A 154 9.65 1.05 4.82
CA PHE A 154 8.35 0.47 5.15
C PHE A 154 8.51 -0.94 5.73
N VAL A 155 7.53 -1.32 6.52
CA VAL A 155 7.23 -2.71 6.87
C VAL A 155 5.73 -2.88 6.73
N VAL A 156 5.30 -3.89 6.01
CA VAL A 156 3.89 -4.30 5.97
C VAL A 156 3.78 -5.74 6.42
N MET A 157 2.82 -6.01 7.28
CA MET A 157 2.50 -7.34 7.77
C MET A 157 1.08 -7.69 7.35
N PHE A 158 0.92 -8.91 6.85
CA PHE A 158 -0.33 -9.50 6.39
C PHE A 158 -0.66 -10.73 7.24
N PRO A 159 -1.31 -10.55 8.40
CA PRO A 159 -1.79 -11.66 9.23
C PRO A 159 -2.97 -12.39 8.57
N PHE A 160 -3.01 -13.72 8.69
CA PHE A 160 -4.02 -14.57 8.09
C PHE A 160 -4.98 -15.18 9.12
N ASP A 161 -6.23 -15.36 8.70
CA ASP A 161 -7.13 -16.32 9.31
C ASP A 161 -6.74 -17.74 8.86
N GLU A 162 -6.37 -18.58 9.80
CA GLU A 162 -5.84 -19.91 9.53
C GLU A 162 -6.84 -20.83 8.78
N LYS A 163 -8.15 -20.61 8.99
CA LYS A 163 -9.19 -21.43 8.38
C LYS A 163 -9.45 -21.05 6.94
N SER A 164 -9.65 -19.78 6.68
CA SER A 164 -9.98 -19.27 5.35
C SER A 164 -8.76 -18.98 4.49
N GLY A 165 -7.59 -18.64 5.10
CA GLY A 165 -6.41 -18.14 4.41
C GLY A 165 -6.63 -16.75 3.82
N LEU A 166 -7.63 -16.02 4.32
CA LEU A 166 -7.87 -14.62 4.02
C LEU A 166 -7.10 -13.73 5.00
N LEU A 167 -6.85 -12.50 4.62
CA LEU A 167 -6.18 -11.53 5.46
C LEU A 167 -7.12 -11.07 6.58
N LEU A 168 -6.64 -11.15 7.81
CA LEU A 168 -7.32 -10.56 8.97
C LEU A 168 -7.22 -9.04 8.94
N ARG A 169 -6.06 -8.55 8.49
CA ARG A 169 -5.73 -7.13 8.47
C ARG A 169 -4.44 -6.87 7.71
N GLU A 170 -4.14 -5.59 7.56
CA GLU A 170 -2.80 -5.09 7.25
C GLU A 170 -2.27 -4.27 8.42
N ASP A 171 -1.03 -4.52 8.79
CA ASP A 171 -0.29 -3.68 9.75
C ASP A 171 0.83 -2.96 8.97
N ILE A 172 0.68 -1.64 8.75
CA ILE A 172 1.54 -0.85 7.86
C ILE A 172 2.37 0.13 8.68
N TYR A 173 3.68 0.00 8.55
CA TYR A 173 4.68 0.89 9.17
C TYR A 173 5.40 1.65 8.05
N VAL A 174 5.26 2.96 8.03
CA VAL A 174 5.95 3.84 7.08
C VAL A 174 6.77 4.87 7.84
N ASP A 175 7.99 5.07 7.40
CA ASP A 175 8.90 6.05 7.97
C ASP A 175 8.25 7.45 7.93
N PRO A 176 8.07 8.13 9.09
CA PRO A 176 7.51 9.48 9.13
C PRO A 176 8.37 10.51 8.37
N ALA A 177 9.64 10.19 8.11
CA ALA A 177 10.53 11.03 7.31
C ALA A 177 10.38 10.82 5.79
N THR A 178 9.45 9.98 5.31
CA THR A 178 9.25 9.65 3.88
C THR A 178 9.23 10.88 2.97
N TYR A 179 8.61 11.97 3.42
CA TYR A 179 8.54 13.21 2.64
C TYR A 179 9.63 14.22 2.94
N GLN A 180 10.58 13.89 3.83
CA GLN A 180 11.71 14.77 4.10
C GLN A 180 12.61 14.89 2.88
N GLY A 181 12.85 16.12 2.42
CA GLY A 181 13.65 16.39 1.22
C GLY A 181 12.95 16.00 -0.10
N ALA A 182 11.67 15.65 -0.09
CA ALA A 182 10.91 15.31 -1.30
C ALA A 182 10.86 16.50 -2.28
N GLU A 183 10.84 17.74 -1.77
CA GLU A 183 10.86 18.97 -2.58
C GLU A 183 12.06 19.08 -3.53
N LYS A 184 13.12 18.30 -3.28
CA LYS A 184 14.33 18.22 -4.13
C LYS A 184 14.27 17.08 -5.15
N ARG A 185 13.24 16.22 -5.07
CA ARG A 185 13.10 15.03 -5.91
C ARG A 185 11.90 15.15 -6.84
N LYS A 186 11.88 16.24 -7.62
CA LYS A 186 10.84 16.47 -8.64
C LYS A 186 10.91 15.37 -9.70
N ILE A 187 9.78 14.74 -9.98
CA ILE A 187 9.66 13.68 -10.99
C ILE A 187 9.60 14.32 -12.36
N LYS A 188 10.44 13.89 -13.30
CA LYS A 188 10.43 14.37 -14.66
C LYS A 188 9.21 13.83 -15.41
N GLN A 189 8.65 14.63 -16.27
CA GLN A 189 7.57 14.20 -17.15
C GLN A 189 8.06 13.00 -17.98
N GLY A 190 7.36 11.88 -17.90
CA GLY A 190 7.72 10.61 -18.55
C GLY A 190 8.38 9.56 -17.64
N ASP A 191 8.92 9.95 -16.47
CA ASP A 191 9.39 9.00 -15.47
C ASP A 191 8.24 8.41 -14.64
N TYR A 192 7.13 9.12 -14.62
CA TYR A 192 5.88 8.75 -13.97
C TYR A 192 4.70 9.16 -14.84
N SER A 193 3.83 8.23 -15.10
CA SER A 193 2.56 8.52 -15.78
C SER A 193 1.43 8.36 -14.76
N PRO A 194 0.66 9.42 -14.50
CA PRO A 194 -0.57 9.30 -13.72
C PRO A 194 -1.66 8.53 -14.48
N ASN A 195 -1.35 8.01 -15.67
CA ASN A 195 -2.25 7.15 -16.42
C ASN A 195 -2.30 5.77 -15.77
N TYR A 196 -3.33 5.58 -14.98
CA TYR A 196 -3.59 4.38 -14.20
C TYR A 196 -3.63 3.11 -15.07
N GLU A 197 -4.19 3.19 -16.28
CA GLU A 197 -4.28 2.06 -17.19
C GLU A 197 -2.91 1.51 -17.61
N LYS A 198 -1.94 2.40 -17.87
CA LYS A 198 -0.57 1.96 -18.16
C LYS A 198 0.14 1.32 -16.96
N ILE A 199 -0.20 1.77 -15.76
CA ILE A 199 0.37 1.24 -14.52
C ILE A 199 -0.22 -0.15 -14.26
N VAL A 200 -1.51 -0.33 -14.50
CA VAL A 200 -2.22 -1.61 -14.36
C VAL A 200 -1.66 -2.66 -15.35
N GLU A 201 -1.45 -2.30 -16.61
CA GLU A 201 -0.84 -3.20 -17.59
C GLU A 201 0.55 -3.71 -17.15
N LEU A 202 1.33 -2.89 -16.46
CA LEU A 202 2.65 -3.27 -15.92
C LEU A 202 2.56 -4.19 -14.70
N ALA A 203 1.47 -4.17 -13.97
CA ALA A 203 1.28 -5.00 -12.78
C ALA A 203 0.73 -6.39 -13.08
N VAL A 204 -0.02 -6.55 -14.15
CA VAL A 204 -0.76 -7.78 -14.51
C VAL A 204 0.02 -8.72 -15.43
N GLU A 205 1.03 -8.26 -16.16
CA GLU A 205 1.94 -9.10 -16.95
C GLU A 205 2.95 -9.87 -16.07
#